data_495033f4f59dfa1a3c2b09b8063199dd
#
_entry.id   495033f4f59dfa1a3c2b09b8063199dd
#
_cell.length_a   1.000
_cell.length_b   1.000
_cell.length_c   1.000
_cell.angle_alpha   90.00
_cell.angle_beta   90.00
_cell.angle_gamma   90.00
#
_symmetry.space_group_name_H-M   'P 1'
#
loop_
_entity.id
_entity.type
_entity.pdbx_description
1 polymer ?
#
loop_
_entity_poly.entity_id
_entity_poly.type
_entity_poly.pdbx_seq_one_letter_code
_entity_poly.pdbx_strand_id
1 'polypeptide(L)'
;MMVATLALLWMGASAQPMMRPQGPLNEFSAIEGTSALQYNLPMERNIESRAGFGPAFYIFPDQKLDNVSALALAKELKVIEMAAENGGRISVVNPVGDKWQASDVQTFRELIGRGAHATNIKVVGIGNGATFVNQHLAASDLTGAIAGIVSIGGAPGKVCALPVPAYVGGKNAIKVAKPYQKTSDAAPKDPLQQVVVNADANASEAMLLADAWDKVLSANYRYNNLYRTFYMSRGIDNPEGVKTFELVSYPMFDKMGIQRNVVQHPVVDTNAAGGVENPDKYLWYEYLPKQVQNAAKGTVPLVVILHGHGNDPRTQSETAGFVELAAEEGFMVVEMEWQGSNGFIAMGLDGIEAVISVLKEKYPQIDASRIYCEGLSAGAMTSNMLGVRKSHLFAAVAGHSGGIFSGSGLGYYGYGSEPLMNEAIQKRGYVEVGYCSVAGTHDDVIRYLRPDNWQGNPYLNVWRIYQTINDMEVTGDLDFNVDPTFGFKLQDRRQIHTGKSEDITMEFGQLYKGNKPMICLIAINNYGHWNFKPAARLIWDFFRHFSRDMETKKLNYTE
;
A
#
# COMPACT_ATOMS: atom_id res chain seq x y z
N MET A 1 -20.83 -11.39 18.83
CA MET A 1 -19.56 -11.73 19.53
C MET A 1 -18.66 -12.65 18.72
N MET A 2 -19.15 -13.72 18.11
CA MET A 2 -18.32 -14.69 17.38
C MET A 2 -17.73 -14.17 16.06
N VAL A 3 -18.41 -13.26 15.36
CA VAL A 3 -17.92 -12.66 14.09
C VAL A 3 -16.79 -11.64 14.32
N ALA A 4 -16.87 -10.87 15.41
CA ALA A 4 -15.79 -9.93 15.76
C ALA A 4 -14.51 -10.64 16.21
N THR A 5 -14.62 -11.80 16.87
CA THR A 5 -13.47 -12.59 17.31
C THR A 5 -12.78 -13.31 16.13
N LEU A 6 -13.53 -13.72 15.11
CA LEU A 6 -12.95 -14.27 13.86
C LEU A 6 -12.25 -13.21 13.03
N ALA A 7 -12.81 -11.99 12.93
CA ALA A 7 -12.17 -10.87 12.27
C ALA A 7 -10.86 -10.46 12.98
N LEU A 8 -10.83 -10.49 14.32
CA LEU A 8 -9.62 -10.21 15.11
C LEU A 8 -8.53 -11.28 14.93
N LEU A 9 -8.90 -12.55 14.81
CA LEU A 9 -7.95 -13.63 14.50
C LEU A 9 -7.43 -13.56 13.06
N TRP A 10 -8.23 -13.09 12.12
CA TRP A 10 -7.84 -12.87 10.73
C TRP A 10 -7.02 -11.58 10.55
N MET A 11 -7.35 -10.50 11.25
CA MET A 11 -6.55 -9.26 11.22
C MET A 11 -5.16 -9.47 11.86
N GLY A 12 -5.03 -10.31 12.87
CA GLY A 12 -3.74 -10.72 13.43
C GLY A 12 -2.87 -11.50 12.46
N ALA A 13 -3.47 -12.22 11.51
CA ALA A 13 -2.74 -12.98 10.49
C ALA A 13 -2.43 -12.14 9.23
N SER A 14 -3.24 -11.12 8.91
CA SER A 14 -3.05 -10.26 7.73
C SER A 14 -2.19 -9.02 8.01
N ALA A 15 -2.11 -8.58 9.25
CA ALA A 15 -1.34 -7.41 9.66
C ALA A 15 0.12 -7.73 10.03
N GLN A 16 0.56 -8.96 9.92
CA GLN A 16 1.95 -9.32 10.20
C GLN A 16 2.65 -9.88 8.99
N PRO A 17 3.34 -9.05 8.34
CA PRO A 17 4.23 -9.51 7.32
C PRO A 17 5.65 -9.77 7.76
N MET A 18 5.99 -9.53 8.97
CA MET A 18 7.27 -10.00 9.46
C MET A 18 7.14 -11.50 9.72
N MET A 19 7.53 -12.30 8.73
CA MET A 19 7.78 -13.72 8.99
C MET A 19 8.78 -13.76 10.14
N ARG A 20 8.33 -14.23 11.30
CA ARG A 20 9.26 -14.47 12.43
C ARG A 20 10.39 -15.35 11.92
N PRO A 21 11.64 -15.08 12.34
CA PRO A 21 12.75 -15.99 12.06
C PRO A 21 12.34 -17.41 12.43
N GLN A 22 12.44 -18.33 11.46
CA GLN A 22 12.12 -19.74 11.70
C GLN A 22 13.31 -20.53 12.22
N GLY A 23 14.43 -19.84 12.50
CA GLY A 23 15.68 -20.41 12.95
C GLY A 23 16.67 -19.35 13.42
N PRO A 24 17.96 -19.73 13.57
CA PRO A 24 19.02 -18.80 13.97
C PRO A 24 19.10 -17.59 13.03
N LEU A 25 19.33 -16.41 13.62
CA LEU A 25 19.51 -15.17 12.84
C LEU A 25 20.76 -15.25 11.96
N ASN A 26 20.70 -14.59 10.82
CA ASN A 26 21.75 -14.56 9.80
C ASN A 26 22.08 -15.92 9.16
N GLU A 27 21.15 -16.87 9.24
CA GLU A 27 21.23 -18.19 8.61
C GLU A 27 19.98 -18.48 7.78
N PHE A 28 20.08 -19.44 6.86
CA PHE A 28 18.93 -20.00 6.18
C PHE A 28 18.29 -21.12 7.00
N SER A 29 16.97 -21.20 6.96
CA SER A 29 16.17 -22.28 7.53
C SER A 29 15.17 -22.79 6.52
N ALA A 30 14.85 -24.07 6.57
CA ALA A 30 13.82 -24.66 5.70
C ALA A 30 12.45 -24.06 5.99
N ILE A 31 11.70 -23.77 4.93
CA ILE A 31 10.29 -23.42 5.03
C ILE A 31 9.48 -24.70 5.06
N GLU A 32 8.83 -24.98 6.19
CA GLU A 32 8.09 -26.22 6.42
C GLU A 32 7.11 -26.56 5.29
N GLY A 33 7.14 -27.81 4.83
CA GLY A 33 6.28 -28.31 3.76
C GLY A 33 6.64 -27.83 2.37
N THR A 34 7.83 -27.24 2.16
CA THR A 34 8.32 -26.79 0.86
C THR A 34 9.77 -27.21 0.62
N SER A 35 10.25 -27.04 -0.64
CA SER A 35 11.68 -27.18 -0.97
C SER A 35 12.47 -25.89 -0.79
N ALA A 36 11.88 -24.84 -0.24
CA ALA A 36 12.49 -23.52 -0.13
C ALA A 36 13.17 -23.31 1.24
N LEU A 37 14.16 -22.43 1.21
CA LEU A 37 14.91 -21.95 2.37
C LEU A 37 14.66 -20.45 2.54
N GLN A 38 14.50 -19.99 3.78
CA GLN A 38 14.35 -18.58 4.11
C GLN A 38 15.57 -18.09 4.88
N TYR A 39 16.09 -16.93 4.53
CA TYR A 39 17.10 -16.24 5.32
C TYR A 39 16.44 -15.51 6.51
N ASN A 40 16.96 -15.79 7.70
CA ASN A 40 16.45 -15.20 8.95
C ASN A 40 17.14 -13.85 9.21
N LEU A 41 16.58 -12.80 8.66
CA LEU A 41 17.04 -11.43 8.93
C LEU A 41 16.77 -11.04 10.38
N PRO A 42 17.69 -10.28 11.03
CA PRO A 42 17.36 -9.61 12.27
C PRO A 42 16.12 -8.73 12.10
N MET A 43 15.20 -8.81 13.05
CA MET A 43 13.96 -8.04 13.01
C MET A 43 14.14 -6.61 13.56
N GLU A 44 15.29 -6.01 13.43
CA GLU A 44 15.47 -4.61 13.80
C GLU A 44 14.69 -3.75 12.79
N ARG A 45 13.65 -3.10 13.32
CA ARG A 45 12.88 -2.10 12.57
C ARG A 45 13.77 -0.89 12.36
N ASN A 46 14.47 -0.85 11.25
CA ASN A 46 15.18 0.34 10.85
C ASN A 46 14.14 1.40 10.45
N ILE A 47 14.24 2.61 11.00
CA ILE A 47 13.42 3.78 10.61
C ILE A 47 13.37 3.97 9.09
N GLU A 48 14.44 3.63 8.39
CA GLU A 48 14.53 3.73 6.93
C GLU A 48 13.98 2.51 6.18
N SER A 49 13.61 1.43 6.86
CA SER A 49 13.10 0.22 6.20
C SER A 49 11.61 0.33 5.91
N ARG A 50 11.19 -0.28 4.79
CA ARG A 50 9.78 -0.47 4.44
C ARG A 50 9.27 -1.69 5.19
N ALA A 51 8.70 -1.52 6.39
CA ALA A 51 8.29 -2.66 7.21
C ALA A 51 7.36 -3.61 6.45
N GLY A 52 7.94 -4.72 5.98
CA GLY A 52 7.22 -5.79 5.33
C GLY A 52 6.80 -5.56 3.87
N PHE A 53 7.08 -4.42 3.26
CA PHE A 53 6.81 -4.11 1.86
C PHE A 53 8.08 -3.88 1.04
N GLY A 54 9.22 -4.18 1.61
CA GLY A 54 10.48 -4.29 0.89
C GLY A 54 10.48 -5.43 -0.13
N PRO A 55 11.51 -5.48 -0.98
CA PRO A 55 11.60 -6.50 -2.03
C PRO A 55 11.68 -7.91 -1.43
N ALA A 56 10.82 -8.79 -1.93
CA ALA A 56 10.87 -10.22 -1.62
C ALA A 56 11.68 -10.92 -2.72
N PHE A 57 12.96 -11.17 -2.47
CA PHE A 57 13.83 -11.89 -3.40
C PHE A 57 13.55 -13.38 -3.32
N TYR A 58 13.19 -13.98 -4.44
CA TYR A 58 13.07 -15.40 -4.64
C TYR A 58 14.15 -15.86 -5.61
N ILE A 59 15.18 -16.55 -5.08
CA ILE A 59 16.35 -16.98 -5.83
C ILE A 59 16.16 -18.44 -6.27
N PHE A 60 16.24 -18.69 -7.55
CA PHE A 60 16.17 -20.01 -8.19
C PHE A 60 17.59 -20.38 -8.61
N PRO A 61 18.31 -21.21 -7.84
CA PRO A 61 19.71 -21.51 -8.07
C PRO A 61 19.94 -22.48 -9.24
N ASP A 62 21.17 -22.55 -9.71
CA ASP A 62 21.58 -23.52 -10.75
C ASP A 62 21.35 -24.97 -10.34
N GLN A 63 21.58 -25.29 -9.08
CA GLN A 63 21.40 -26.60 -8.48
C GLN A 63 20.77 -26.49 -7.10
N LYS A 64 20.28 -27.61 -6.56
CA LYS A 64 19.74 -27.67 -5.19
C LYS A 64 20.79 -27.30 -4.17
N LEU A 65 20.44 -26.42 -3.23
CA LEU A 65 21.32 -25.91 -2.17
C LEU A 65 20.81 -26.33 -0.80
N ASP A 66 21.76 -26.62 0.10
CA ASP A 66 21.51 -26.67 1.54
C ASP A 66 21.63 -25.27 2.17
N ASN A 67 21.41 -25.16 3.49
CA ASN A 67 21.43 -23.88 4.20
C ASN A 67 22.78 -23.15 4.07
N VAL A 68 23.90 -23.92 4.11
CA VAL A 68 25.25 -23.35 4.05
C VAL A 68 25.56 -22.82 2.65
N SER A 69 25.25 -23.61 1.63
CA SER A 69 25.46 -23.24 0.24
C SER A 69 24.53 -22.08 -0.18
N ALA A 70 23.29 -22.04 0.34
CA ALA A 70 22.37 -20.93 0.14
C ALA A 70 22.90 -19.63 0.74
N LEU A 71 23.50 -19.69 1.93
CA LEU A 71 24.14 -18.53 2.57
C LEU A 71 25.36 -18.05 1.77
N ALA A 72 26.17 -18.98 1.26
CA ALA A 72 27.32 -18.63 0.42
C ALA A 72 26.88 -17.90 -0.85
N LEU A 73 25.87 -18.43 -1.55
CA LEU A 73 25.30 -17.80 -2.73
C LEU A 73 24.72 -16.40 -2.43
N ALA A 74 23.94 -16.27 -1.36
CA ALA A 74 23.33 -14.99 -0.99
C ALA A 74 24.39 -13.91 -0.67
N LYS A 75 25.50 -14.28 -0.04
CA LYS A 75 26.66 -13.39 0.20
C LYS A 75 27.38 -13.04 -1.09
N GLU A 76 27.63 -14.02 -1.96
CA GLU A 76 28.27 -13.80 -3.25
C GLU A 76 27.46 -12.80 -4.10
N LEU A 77 26.14 -12.95 -4.16
CA LEU A 77 25.22 -12.08 -4.86
C LEU A 77 25.03 -10.71 -4.19
N LYS A 78 25.50 -10.50 -2.97
CA LYS A 78 25.26 -9.30 -2.14
C LYS A 78 23.77 -8.99 -1.93
N VAL A 79 22.92 -10.01 -2.02
CA VAL A 79 21.47 -9.84 -1.88
C VAL A 79 21.06 -9.62 -0.43
N ILE A 80 21.89 -10.02 0.54
CA ILE A 80 21.64 -9.82 1.98
C ILE A 80 21.66 -8.33 2.30
N GLU A 81 22.70 -7.62 1.87
CA GLU A 81 22.84 -6.18 2.05
C GLU A 81 21.69 -5.43 1.35
N MET A 82 21.42 -5.81 0.11
CA MET A 82 20.35 -5.24 -0.69
C MET A 82 18.97 -5.42 -0.02
N ALA A 83 18.69 -6.59 0.55
CA ALA A 83 17.47 -6.85 1.28
C ALA A 83 17.41 -6.06 2.61
N ALA A 84 18.52 -6.02 3.36
CA ALA A 84 18.59 -5.31 4.63
C ALA A 84 18.37 -3.79 4.47
N GLU A 85 19.01 -3.18 3.48
CA GLU A 85 18.88 -1.74 3.17
C GLU A 85 17.45 -1.35 2.76
N ASN A 86 16.71 -2.28 2.16
CA ASN A 86 15.38 -2.00 1.61
C ASN A 86 14.23 -2.63 2.41
N GLY A 87 14.50 -3.17 3.60
CA GLY A 87 13.49 -3.86 4.41
C GLY A 87 12.93 -5.11 3.72
N GLY A 88 13.77 -5.77 2.93
CA GLY A 88 13.40 -6.89 2.08
C GLY A 88 13.52 -8.24 2.75
N ARG A 89 13.34 -9.30 1.96
CA ARG A 89 13.44 -10.70 2.34
C ARG A 89 14.16 -11.51 1.29
N ILE A 90 14.67 -12.67 1.70
CA ILE A 90 15.37 -13.58 0.80
C ILE A 90 14.84 -14.99 1.02
N SER A 91 14.43 -15.63 -0.06
CA SER A 91 14.13 -17.05 -0.10
C SER A 91 14.88 -17.70 -1.25
N VAL A 92 15.53 -18.84 -0.98
CA VAL A 92 16.07 -19.72 -2.02
C VAL A 92 15.04 -20.79 -2.30
N VAL A 93 14.54 -20.85 -3.52
CA VAL A 93 13.59 -21.86 -3.96
C VAL A 93 14.37 -22.96 -4.65
N ASN A 94 14.41 -24.13 -4.05
CA ASN A 94 15.06 -25.30 -4.62
C ASN A 94 14.11 -26.10 -5.51
N PRO A 95 14.60 -26.87 -6.49
CA PRO A 95 13.79 -27.92 -7.11
C PRO A 95 13.35 -28.95 -6.06
N VAL A 96 12.14 -29.50 -6.21
CA VAL A 96 11.65 -30.57 -5.31
C VAL A 96 12.51 -31.80 -5.42
N GLY A 97 12.86 -32.21 -6.65
CA GLY A 97 13.82 -33.27 -6.92
C GLY A 97 15.27 -32.77 -7.05
N ASP A 98 16.08 -33.54 -7.78
CA ASP A 98 17.48 -33.17 -8.05
C ASP A 98 17.61 -32.14 -9.19
N LYS A 99 16.59 -32.00 -10.01
CA LYS A 99 16.55 -31.09 -11.17
C LYS A 99 15.23 -30.36 -11.24
N TRP A 100 15.25 -29.19 -11.81
CA TRP A 100 14.07 -28.37 -12.08
C TRP A 100 13.06 -29.09 -12.98
N GLN A 101 11.80 -29.06 -12.58
CA GLN A 101 10.65 -29.63 -13.29
C GLN A 101 9.56 -28.55 -13.46
N ALA A 102 8.69 -28.69 -14.45
CA ALA A 102 7.56 -27.81 -14.63
C ALA A 102 6.62 -27.74 -13.40
N SER A 103 6.51 -28.85 -12.66
CA SER A 103 5.74 -28.93 -11.40
C SER A 103 6.28 -28.05 -10.27
N ASP A 104 7.54 -27.64 -10.30
CA ASP A 104 8.15 -26.79 -9.26
C ASP A 104 7.56 -25.36 -9.26
N VAL A 105 6.82 -24.97 -10.30
CA VAL A 105 5.99 -23.76 -10.31
C VAL A 105 5.00 -23.74 -9.14
N GLN A 106 4.48 -24.92 -8.75
CA GLN A 106 3.56 -25.03 -7.63
C GLN A 106 4.21 -24.68 -6.28
N THR A 107 5.46 -25.03 -6.07
CA THR A 107 6.21 -24.61 -4.86
C THR A 107 6.27 -23.10 -4.74
N PHE A 108 6.58 -22.40 -5.83
CA PHE A 108 6.60 -20.95 -5.84
C PHE A 108 5.20 -20.34 -5.61
N ARG A 109 4.17 -20.92 -6.23
CA ARG A 109 2.77 -20.54 -6.01
C ARG A 109 2.37 -20.62 -4.54
N GLU A 110 2.75 -21.69 -3.86
CA GLU A 110 2.49 -21.88 -2.43
C GLU A 110 3.26 -20.89 -1.57
N LEU A 111 4.51 -20.62 -1.88
CA LEU A 111 5.35 -19.66 -1.15
C LEU A 111 4.76 -18.24 -1.19
N ILE A 112 4.40 -17.75 -2.36
CA ILE A 112 3.82 -16.41 -2.48
C ILE A 112 2.43 -16.30 -1.86
N GLY A 113 1.70 -17.39 -1.76
CA GLY A 113 0.39 -17.47 -1.10
C GLY A 113 0.44 -17.51 0.42
N ARG A 114 1.57 -17.86 1.01
CA ARG A 114 1.77 -17.89 2.47
C ARG A 114 2.10 -16.51 3.05
N GLY A 115 2.52 -15.58 2.21
CA GLY A 115 3.01 -14.28 2.63
C GLY A 115 2.06 -13.13 2.31
N ALA A 116 1.82 -12.26 3.26
CA ALA A 116 1.07 -11.02 3.07
C ALA A 116 1.79 -10.00 2.15
N HIS A 117 2.92 -10.35 1.53
CA HIS A 117 3.84 -9.40 0.89
C HIS A 117 4.03 -9.62 -0.59
N ALA A 118 2.96 -9.85 -1.28
CA ALA A 118 2.97 -10.10 -2.70
C ALA A 118 3.13 -8.85 -3.58
N THR A 119 3.38 -7.68 -3.00
CA THR A 119 3.49 -6.44 -3.80
C THR A 119 4.82 -6.28 -4.49
N ASN A 120 5.89 -6.83 -3.93
CA ASN A 120 7.25 -6.55 -4.38
C ASN A 120 8.08 -7.82 -4.60
N ILE A 121 7.52 -8.77 -5.34
CA ILE A 121 8.16 -10.05 -5.64
C ILE A 121 9.24 -9.85 -6.70
N LYS A 122 10.50 -10.16 -6.35
CA LYS A 122 11.66 -10.14 -7.24
C LYS A 122 12.17 -11.56 -7.45
N VAL A 123 12.10 -12.02 -8.68
CA VAL A 123 12.56 -13.37 -9.06
C VAL A 123 13.98 -13.27 -9.61
N VAL A 124 14.90 -14.06 -9.09
CA VAL A 124 16.29 -14.15 -9.55
C VAL A 124 16.61 -15.59 -9.92
N GLY A 125 16.74 -15.86 -11.20
CA GLY A 125 17.13 -17.18 -11.72
C GLY A 125 18.59 -17.21 -12.16
N ILE A 126 19.29 -18.27 -11.80
CA ILE A 126 20.71 -18.50 -12.11
C ILE A 126 20.88 -19.86 -12.81
N GLY A 127 21.59 -19.92 -13.92
CA GLY A 127 21.88 -21.18 -14.63
C GLY A 127 20.63 -21.99 -14.98
N ASN A 128 20.52 -23.23 -14.44
CA ASN A 128 19.34 -24.07 -14.62
C ASN A 128 18.10 -23.50 -13.94
N GLY A 129 18.24 -22.78 -12.82
CA GLY A 129 17.16 -22.04 -12.18
C GLY A 129 16.64 -20.92 -13.08
N ALA A 130 17.53 -20.20 -13.78
CA ALA A 130 17.11 -19.23 -14.80
C ALA A 130 16.38 -19.90 -15.97
N THR A 131 16.85 -21.07 -16.38
CA THR A 131 16.15 -21.87 -17.41
C THR A 131 14.73 -22.22 -16.98
N PHE A 132 14.55 -22.68 -15.73
CA PHE A 132 13.24 -22.95 -15.16
C PHE A 132 12.36 -21.70 -15.12
N VAL A 133 12.89 -20.58 -14.64
CA VAL A 133 12.18 -19.29 -14.63
C VAL A 133 11.70 -18.92 -16.04
N ASN A 134 12.58 -19.00 -17.04
CA ASN A 134 12.27 -18.62 -18.41
C ASN A 134 11.24 -19.55 -19.07
N GLN A 135 11.31 -20.85 -18.82
CA GLN A 135 10.52 -21.86 -19.53
C GLN A 135 9.19 -22.19 -18.87
N HIS A 136 9.09 -22.07 -17.56
CA HIS A 136 7.94 -22.50 -16.78
C HIS A 136 7.31 -21.38 -15.98
N LEU A 137 8.07 -20.66 -15.17
CA LEU A 137 7.52 -19.59 -14.34
C LEU A 137 7.04 -18.40 -15.18
N ALA A 138 7.86 -17.91 -16.10
CA ALA A 138 7.48 -16.81 -17.00
C ALA A 138 6.31 -17.16 -17.94
N ALA A 139 6.11 -18.44 -18.23
CA ALA A 139 4.98 -18.93 -19.03
C ALA A 139 3.69 -19.10 -18.23
N SER A 140 3.71 -18.89 -16.92
CA SER A 140 2.56 -19.05 -16.02
C SER A 140 1.89 -17.69 -15.72
N ASP A 141 0.66 -17.76 -15.19
CA ASP A 141 -0.11 -16.62 -14.69
C ASP A 141 0.58 -15.88 -13.52
N LEU A 142 1.55 -16.53 -12.84
CA LEU A 142 2.31 -15.97 -11.75
C LEU A 142 3.13 -14.73 -12.15
N THR A 143 3.43 -14.56 -13.44
CA THR A 143 4.02 -13.31 -13.95
C THR A 143 3.22 -12.07 -13.59
N GLY A 144 1.91 -12.19 -13.45
CA GLY A 144 1.03 -11.11 -13.00
C GLY A 144 1.26 -10.65 -11.55
N ALA A 145 1.92 -11.47 -10.72
CA ALA A 145 2.27 -11.11 -9.33
C ALA A 145 3.75 -10.69 -9.19
N ILE A 146 4.58 -10.91 -10.20
CA ILE A 146 6.03 -10.65 -10.14
C ILE A 146 6.31 -9.20 -10.54
N ALA A 147 7.02 -8.46 -9.69
CA ALA A 147 7.42 -7.08 -9.92
C ALA A 147 8.76 -6.93 -10.65
N GLY A 148 9.46 -8.02 -10.93
CA GLY A 148 10.66 -8.04 -11.75
C GLY A 148 11.32 -9.41 -11.79
N ILE A 149 11.88 -9.75 -12.95
CA ILE A 149 12.61 -11.01 -13.19
C ILE A 149 14.07 -10.67 -13.56
N VAL A 150 15.01 -11.36 -12.92
CA VAL A 150 16.41 -11.43 -13.32
C VAL A 150 16.71 -12.84 -13.81
N SER A 151 17.24 -12.97 -15.03
CA SER A 151 17.65 -14.25 -15.61
C SER A 151 19.11 -14.21 -16.00
N ILE A 152 19.95 -14.99 -15.32
CA ILE A 152 21.39 -15.03 -15.52
C ILE A 152 21.81 -16.40 -16.05
N GLY A 153 22.34 -16.44 -17.26
CA GLY A 153 22.97 -17.64 -17.84
C GLY A 153 22.02 -18.78 -18.27
N GLY A 154 20.70 -18.55 -18.22
CA GLY A 154 19.71 -19.59 -18.53
C GLY A 154 19.45 -19.81 -20.02
N ALA A 155 18.72 -20.90 -20.33
CA ALA A 155 18.18 -21.13 -21.65
C ALA A 155 16.88 -20.34 -21.88
N PRO A 156 16.53 -20.00 -23.15
CA PRO A 156 15.31 -19.24 -23.44
C PRO A 156 14.05 -20.07 -23.22
N GLY A 157 12.98 -19.39 -22.77
CA GLY A 157 11.61 -19.89 -22.84
C GLY A 157 10.99 -19.67 -24.23
N LYS A 158 9.76 -20.14 -24.39
CA LYS A 158 8.98 -19.93 -25.63
C LYS A 158 8.04 -18.73 -25.53
N VAL A 159 7.52 -18.48 -24.33
CA VAL A 159 6.44 -17.52 -24.04
C VAL A 159 6.72 -16.85 -22.70
N CYS A 160 6.39 -15.56 -22.60
CA CYS A 160 6.11 -14.87 -21.34
C CYS A 160 4.60 -14.60 -21.29
N ALA A 161 3.92 -15.04 -20.24
CA ALA A 161 2.46 -15.01 -20.19
C ALA A 161 1.88 -13.59 -20.09
N LEU A 162 2.50 -12.76 -19.24
CA LEU A 162 2.10 -11.37 -19.01
C LEU A 162 3.33 -10.47 -19.02
N PRO A 163 3.19 -9.19 -19.38
CA PRO A 163 4.29 -8.23 -19.31
C PRO A 163 4.86 -8.15 -17.89
N VAL A 164 6.18 -8.26 -17.78
CA VAL A 164 6.92 -8.17 -16.52
C VAL A 164 8.25 -7.50 -16.78
N PRO A 165 8.70 -6.56 -15.90
CA PRO A 165 10.04 -6.00 -16.02
C PRO A 165 11.08 -7.13 -15.95
N ALA A 166 12.02 -7.15 -16.88
CA ALA A 166 13.01 -8.22 -16.93
C ALA A 166 14.41 -7.68 -17.17
N TYR A 167 15.35 -8.23 -16.44
CA TYR A 167 16.78 -8.08 -16.71
C TYR A 167 17.37 -9.43 -17.11
N VAL A 168 17.99 -9.47 -18.26
CA VAL A 168 18.58 -10.72 -18.77
C VAL A 168 20.07 -10.53 -18.95
N GLY A 169 20.86 -11.32 -18.21
CA GLY A 169 22.31 -11.17 -18.13
C GLY A 169 23.11 -12.39 -18.58
N GLY A 170 24.34 -12.15 -19.06
CA GLY A 170 25.32 -13.17 -19.36
C GLY A 170 25.14 -13.86 -20.72
N LYS A 171 25.69 -15.06 -20.82
CA LYS A 171 25.66 -15.85 -22.07
C LYS A 171 24.21 -16.13 -22.52
N ASN A 172 23.93 -15.98 -23.80
CA ASN A 172 22.61 -16.14 -24.42
C ASN A 172 21.57 -15.06 -24.05
N ALA A 173 21.91 -14.01 -23.34
CA ALA A 173 20.98 -12.98 -22.89
C ALA A 173 20.05 -12.46 -24.00
N ILE A 174 20.57 -12.19 -25.19
CA ILE A 174 19.78 -11.72 -26.34
C ILE A 174 18.70 -12.72 -26.76
N LYS A 175 18.98 -14.03 -26.70
CA LYS A 175 17.98 -15.06 -27.06
C LYS A 175 16.94 -15.22 -25.95
N VAL A 176 17.38 -15.17 -24.70
CA VAL A 176 16.53 -15.29 -23.52
C VAL A 176 15.57 -14.11 -23.40
N ALA A 177 15.98 -12.91 -23.75
CA ALA A 177 15.16 -11.71 -23.69
C ALA A 177 13.98 -11.68 -24.68
N LYS A 178 14.07 -12.40 -25.81
CA LYS A 178 13.07 -12.32 -26.88
C LYS A 178 11.62 -12.57 -26.44
N PRO A 179 11.27 -13.61 -25.66
CA PRO A 179 9.90 -13.81 -25.19
C PRO A 179 9.39 -12.67 -24.30
N TYR A 180 10.23 -12.14 -23.40
CA TYR A 180 9.90 -11.01 -22.54
C TYR A 180 9.63 -9.77 -23.37
N GLN A 181 10.55 -9.45 -24.30
CA GLN A 181 10.42 -8.30 -25.19
C GLN A 181 9.16 -8.38 -26.04
N LYS A 182 8.89 -9.53 -26.65
CA LYS A 182 7.69 -9.73 -27.48
C LYS A 182 6.40 -9.44 -26.70
N THR A 183 6.32 -9.88 -25.45
CA THR A 183 5.14 -9.65 -24.60
C THR A 183 5.06 -8.21 -24.14
N SER A 184 6.17 -7.59 -23.79
CA SER A 184 6.25 -6.16 -23.44
C SER A 184 5.87 -5.26 -24.63
N ASP A 185 6.36 -5.57 -25.84
CA ASP A 185 6.06 -4.79 -27.05
C ASP A 185 4.59 -4.88 -27.48
N ALA A 186 3.91 -5.99 -27.14
CA ALA A 186 2.50 -6.18 -27.43
C ALA A 186 1.55 -5.51 -26.41
N ALA A 187 2.08 -5.07 -25.27
CA ALA A 187 1.32 -4.35 -24.24
C ALA A 187 1.27 -2.83 -24.52
N PRO A 188 0.31 -2.10 -23.95
CA PRO A 188 0.37 -0.64 -23.90
C PRO A 188 1.72 -0.19 -23.32
N LYS A 189 2.27 0.89 -23.87
CA LYS A 189 3.61 1.38 -23.46
C LYS A 189 3.57 1.82 -22.00
N ASP A 190 4.04 0.96 -21.13
CA ASP A 190 4.30 1.27 -19.73
C ASP A 190 5.83 1.36 -19.54
N PRO A 191 6.37 2.54 -19.14
CA PRO A 191 7.82 2.71 -18.95
C PRO A 191 8.41 1.81 -17.87
N LEU A 192 7.57 1.22 -17.02
CA LEU A 192 8.00 0.26 -16.00
C LEU A 192 8.17 -1.17 -16.54
N GLN A 193 7.55 -1.49 -17.68
CA GLN A 193 7.62 -2.82 -18.33
C GLN A 193 8.84 -2.94 -19.25
N GLN A 194 10.00 -2.53 -18.79
CA GLN A 194 11.22 -2.57 -19.58
C GLN A 194 11.90 -3.93 -19.54
N VAL A 195 12.52 -4.29 -20.66
CA VAL A 195 13.41 -5.46 -20.77
C VAL A 195 14.81 -4.99 -21.03
N VAL A 196 15.70 -5.20 -20.07
CA VAL A 196 17.12 -4.81 -20.14
C VAL A 196 17.98 -6.03 -20.43
N VAL A 197 18.90 -5.90 -21.38
CA VAL A 197 19.80 -6.97 -21.78
C VAL A 197 21.25 -6.58 -21.54
N ASN A 198 21.96 -7.40 -20.79
CA ASN A 198 23.41 -7.31 -20.62
C ASN A 198 24.06 -8.59 -21.15
N ALA A 199 24.64 -8.52 -22.35
CA ALA A 199 25.22 -9.67 -23.04
C ALA A 199 26.68 -9.94 -22.67
N ASP A 200 27.23 -9.27 -21.66
CA ASP A 200 28.60 -9.53 -21.19
C ASP A 200 28.69 -10.92 -20.55
N ALA A 201 29.31 -11.84 -21.25
CA ALA A 201 29.51 -13.23 -20.80
C ALA A 201 30.55 -13.35 -19.67
N ASN A 202 31.31 -12.31 -19.38
CA ASN A 202 32.36 -12.30 -18.34
C ASN A 202 31.91 -11.58 -17.07
N ALA A 203 30.75 -10.91 -17.08
CA ALA A 203 30.23 -10.27 -15.89
C ALA A 203 29.85 -11.32 -14.84
N SER A 204 30.24 -11.10 -13.57
CA SER A 204 29.85 -11.96 -12.48
C SER A 204 28.35 -11.86 -12.18
N GLU A 205 27.77 -12.87 -11.58
CA GLU A 205 26.35 -12.89 -11.19
C GLU A 205 26.02 -11.72 -10.26
N ALA A 206 26.92 -11.39 -9.31
CA ALA A 206 26.78 -10.24 -8.42
C ALA A 206 26.75 -8.91 -9.18
N MET A 207 27.61 -8.72 -10.18
CA MET A 207 27.60 -7.52 -11.03
C MET A 207 26.30 -7.42 -11.83
N LEU A 208 25.84 -8.53 -12.40
CA LEU A 208 24.59 -8.58 -13.16
C LEU A 208 23.37 -8.32 -12.27
N LEU A 209 23.36 -8.83 -11.04
CA LEU A 209 22.27 -8.58 -10.10
C LEU A 209 22.26 -7.12 -9.61
N ALA A 210 23.42 -6.53 -9.33
CA ALA A 210 23.53 -5.11 -8.97
C ALA A 210 23.04 -4.20 -10.11
N ASP A 211 23.45 -4.48 -11.34
CA ASP A 211 22.99 -3.75 -12.54
C ASP A 211 21.47 -3.93 -12.76
N ALA A 212 20.95 -5.13 -12.50
CA ALA A 212 19.52 -5.42 -12.54
C ALA A 212 18.74 -4.65 -11.47
N TRP A 213 19.30 -4.54 -10.26
CA TRP A 213 18.72 -3.75 -9.19
C TRP A 213 18.57 -2.30 -9.60
N ASP A 214 19.64 -1.68 -10.04
CA ASP A 214 19.67 -0.26 -10.40
C ASP A 214 18.74 0.06 -11.59
N LYS A 215 18.70 -0.81 -12.60
CA LYS A 215 18.00 -0.53 -13.86
C LYS A 215 16.56 -0.99 -13.89
N VAL A 216 16.20 -2.05 -13.15
CA VAL A 216 14.90 -2.73 -13.29
C VAL A 216 14.19 -2.94 -11.95
N LEU A 217 14.88 -3.45 -10.92
CA LEU A 217 14.18 -3.99 -9.77
C LEU A 217 13.81 -2.95 -8.71
N SER A 218 14.66 -1.94 -8.47
CA SER A 218 14.49 -0.97 -7.38
C SER A 218 13.34 -0.01 -7.59
N ALA A 219 12.97 0.23 -8.84
CA ALA A 219 12.05 1.31 -9.20
C ALA A 219 10.57 0.97 -9.07
N ASN A 220 10.20 -0.30 -8.92
CA ASN A 220 8.80 -0.70 -9.03
C ASN A 220 8.37 -1.79 -8.04
N TYR A 221 7.07 -1.85 -7.84
CA TYR A 221 6.33 -2.92 -7.18
C TYR A 221 5.03 -3.16 -7.96
N ARG A 222 4.20 -4.13 -7.56
CA ARG A 222 2.85 -4.26 -8.08
C ARG A 222 1.82 -3.87 -7.03
N TYR A 223 0.69 -3.34 -7.45
CA TYR A 223 -0.45 -3.22 -6.55
C TYR A 223 -0.83 -4.59 -6.03
N ASN A 224 -0.94 -4.67 -4.70
CA ASN A 224 -1.31 -5.90 -4.07
C ASN A 224 -2.82 -6.00 -3.95
N ASN A 225 -3.36 -6.94 -4.69
CA ASN A 225 -4.53 -7.61 -4.19
C ASN A 225 -4.03 -8.81 -3.35
N LEU A 226 -3.89 -8.64 -2.04
CA LEU A 226 -3.46 -9.67 -1.08
C LEU A 226 -4.20 -11.00 -1.33
N TYR A 227 -5.45 -10.93 -1.65
CA TYR A 227 -6.33 -12.07 -1.85
C TYR A 227 -6.04 -12.81 -3.15
N ARG A 228 -5.69 -12.11 -4.22
CA ARG A 228 -5.36 -12.80 -5.46
C ARG A 228 -4.19 -13.77 -5.28
N THR A 229 -3.14 -13.34 -4.60
CA THR A 229 -1.99 -14.23 -4.33
C THR A 229 -2.38 -15.40 -3.43
N PHE A 230 -3.23 -15.15 -2.45
CA PHE A 230 -3.78 -16.18 -1.58
C PHE A 230 -4.65 -17.19 -2.36
N TYR A 231 -5.51 -16.74 -3.26
CA TYR A 231 -6.32 -17.62 -4.11
C TYR A 231 -5.47 -18.37 -5.13
N MET A 232 -4.50 -17.70 -5.75
CA MET A 232 -3.55 -18.34 -6.67
C MET A 232 -2.78 -19.48 -6.00
N SER A 233 -2.37 -19.30 -4.73
CA SER A 233 -1.67 -20.33 -3.97
C SER A 233 -2.52 -21.59 -3.72
N ARG A 234 -3.82 -21.44 -3.72
CA ARG A 234 -4.79 -22.52 -3.52
C ARG A 234 -5.27 -23.15 -4.83
N GLY A 235 -4.73 -22.72 -5.97
CA GLY A 235 -5.18 -23.19 -7.28
C GLY A 235 -6.58 -22.71 -7.65
N ILE A 236 -7.06 -21.65 -7.02
CA ILE A 236 -8.36 -21.03 -7.33
C ILE A 236 -8.11 -19.97 -8.38
N ASP A 237 -8.52 -20.22 -9.62
CA ASP A 237 -8.41 -19.27 -10.70
C ASP A 237 -9.35 -18.09 -10.46
N ASN A 238 -8.76 -16.91 -10.33
CA ASN A 238 -9.39 -15.60 -10.35
C ASN A 238 -10.90 -15.61 -9.98
N PRO A 239 -11.26 -15.96 -8.73
CA PRO A 239 -12.65 -15.94 -8.35
C PRO A 239 -13.19 -14.52 -8.53
N GLU A 240 -14.35 -14.41 -9.16
CA GLU A 240 -15.07 -13.15 -9.33
C GLU A 240 -14.37 -12.07 -10.19
N GLY A 241 -13.43 -12.46 -11.07
CA GLY A 241 -12.83 -11.53 -12.03
C GLY A 241 -11.85 -10.52 -11.42
N VAL A 242 -11.28 -10.81 -10.24
CA VAL A 242 -10.22 -9.97 -9.63
C VAL A 242 -9.05 -9.84 -10.59
N LYS A 243 -8.78 -8.62 -11.03
CA LYS A 243 -7.75 -8.35 -12.04
C LYS A 243 -6.33 -8.44 -11.49
N THR A 244 -5.40 -8.64 -12.40
CA THR A 244 -3.96 -8.70 -12.14
C THR A 244 -3.44 -7.37 -11.59
N PHE A 245 -2.31 -7.43 -10.94
CA PHE A 245 -1.67 -6.28 -10.33
C PHE A 245 -1.02 -5.39 -11.37
N GLU A 246 -1.32 -4.12 -11.31
CA GLU A 246 -0.66 -3.10 -12.09
C GLU A 246 0.76 -2.84 -11.56
N LEU A 247 1.73 -2.61 -12.45
CA LEU A 247 3.05 -2.13 -12.09
C LEU A 247 2.99 -0.68 -11.65
N VAL A 248 3.65 -0.36 -10.54
CA VAL A 248 3.67 0.96 -9.94
C VAL A 248 5.10 1.34 -9.60
N SER A 249 5.47 2.60 -9.89
CA SER A 249 6.76 3.13 -9.46
C SER A 249 6.74 3.55 -8.00
N TYR A 250 7.86 3.36 -7.31
CA TYR A 250 8.14 4.13 -6.09
C TYR A 250 8.41 5.60 -6.43
N PRO A 251 8.08 6.55 -5.55
CA PRO A 251 8.45 7.94 -5.77
C PRO A 251 9.97 8.09 -5.80
N MET A 252 10.47 8.74 -6.83
CA MET A 252 11.90 9.06 -6.97
C MET A 252 12.12 10.48 -6.47
N PHE A 253 12.29 10.66 -5.15
CA PHE A 253 12.33 11.96 -4.49
C PHE A 253 13.28 12.95 -5.14
N ASP A 254 14.53 12.55 -5.43
CA ASP A 254 15.53 13.43 -6.06
C ASP A 254 15.09 13.93 -7.44
N LYS A 255 14.54 13.02 -8.27
CA LYS A 255 14.04 13.38 -9.61
C LYS A 255 12.81 14.27 -9.56
N MET A 256 12.01 14.14 -8.52
CA MET A 256 10.79 14.91 -8.30
C MET A 256 11.07 16.24 -7.57
N GLY A 257 12.29 16.45 -7.10
CA GLY A 257 12.65 17.62 -6.32
C GLY A 257 11.97 17.66 -4.96
N ILE A 258 11.77 16.49 -4.35
CA ILE A 258 11.15 16.35 -3.03
C ILE A 258 12.24 16.17 -1.98
N GLN A 259 12.26 17.06 -1.00
CA GLN A 259 13.04 16.87 0.22
C GLN A 259 12.23 16.00 1.18
N ARG A 260 12.80 14.86 1.58
CA ARG A 260 12.26 14.00 2.65
C ARG A 260 13.05 14.22 3.93
N ASN A 261 12.35 14.55 5.01
CA ASN A 261 12.93 14.60 6.35
C ASN A 261 12.31 13.50 7.21
N VAL A 262 13.15 12.82 7.99
CA VAL A 262 12.71 11.89 9.05
C VAL A 262 12.92 12.60 10.37
N VAL A 263 11.86 12.80 11.14
CA VAL A 263 11.88 13.62 12.35
C VAL A 263 11.49 12.78 13.56
N GLN A 264 12.34 12.83 14.59
CA GLN A 264 12.02 12.35 15.93
C GLN A 264 11.96 13.56 16.87
N HIS A 265 10.79 13.81 17.44
CA HIS A 265 10.53 14.99 18.23
C HIS A 265 10.03 14.65 19.64
N PRO A 266 10.55 15.27 20.70
CA PRO A 266 10.10 15.06 22.07
C PRO A 266 8.76 15.77 22.32
N VAL A 267 7.72 15.36 21.60
CA VAL A 267 6.35 15.76 21.89
C VAL A 267 5.87 14.88 23.03
N VAL A 268 5.58 15.46 24.16
CA VAL A 268 5.01 14.72 25.29
C VAL A 268 3.50 14.82 25.21
N ASP A 269 2.85 13.74 24.78
CA ASP A 269 1.44 13.52 25.02
C ASP A 269 1.31 12.68 26.29
N THR A 270 0.91 13.31 27.39
CA THR A 270 0.72 12.64 28.69
C THR A 270 -0.42 11.61 28.68
N ASN A 271 -1.23 11.57 27.61
CA ASN A 271 -2.31 10.62 27.41
C ASN A 271 -1.92 9.49 26.43
N ALA A 272 -0.72 9.51 25.85
CA ALA A 272 -0.27 8.44 24.98
C ALA A 272 -0.06 7.16 25.81
N ALA A 273 -0.96 6.22 25.67
CA ALA A 273 -0.78 4.89 26.22
C ALA A 273 0.41 4.23 25.52
N GLY A 274 1.53 4.14 26.23
CA GLY A 274 2.84 3.74 25.77
C GLY A 274 2.89 2.60 24.75
N GLY A 275 3.77 2.72 23.79
CA GLY A 275 3.95 1.72 22.74
C GLY A 275 5.01 2.07 21.71
N VAL A 276 5.58 3.25 21.80
CA VAL A 276 6.70 3.67 20.95
C VAL A 276 7.99 3.09 21.54
N GLU A 277 8.89 2.57 20.70
CA GLU A 277 10.24 2.14 21.11
C GLU A 277 11.00 3.27 21.84
N ASN A 278 10.57 4.51 21.66
CA ASN A 278 11.04 5.68 22.36
C ASN A 278 9.81 6.47 22.86
N PRO A 279 9.28 6.18 24.05
CA PRO A 279 8.04 6.77 24.57
C PRO A 279 8.10 8.30 24.72
N ASP A 280 9.29 8.88 24.70
CA ASP A 280 9.51 10.32 24.82
C ASP A 280 9.57 11.04 23.47
N LYS A 281 9.40 10.34 22.36
CA LYS A 281 9.52 10.92 21.01
C LYS A 281 8.48 10.40 20.07
N TYR A 282 7.90 11.31 19.30
CA TYR A 282 7.11 10.99 18.12
C TYR A 282 7.98 10.95 16.87
N LEU A 283 7.68 10.02 15.96
CA LEU A 283 8.33 9.87 14.67
C LEU A 283 7.37 10.28 13.57
N TRP A 284 7.84 11.06 12.61
CA TRP A 284 7.11 11.33 11.38
C TRP A 284 8.05 11.61 10.21
N TYR A 285 7.52 11.49 9.00
CA TYR A 285 8.19 11.81 7.75
C TYR A 285 7.57 13.07 7.15
N GLU A 286 8.39 13.99 6.69
CA GLU A 286 7.98 15.22 6.02
C GLU A 286 8.43 15.16 4.56
N TYR A 287 7.52 15.45 3.64
CA TYR A 287 7.79 15.50 2.21
C TYR A 287 7.50 16.91 1.71
N LEU A 288 8.57 17.61 1.32
CA LEU A 288 8.54 19.00 0.89
C LEU A 288 8.95 19.09 -0.59
N PRO A 289 8.02 19.23 -1.50
CA PRO A 289 8.32 19.58 -2.88
C PRO A 289 9.08 20.91 -3.00
N LYS A 290 9.87 21.08 -4.04
CA LYS A 290 10.70 22.26 -4.24
C LYS A 290 9.91 23.58 -4.20
N GLN A 291 8.71 23.61 -4.79
CA GLN A 291 7.83 24.79 -4.76
C GLN A 291 7.31 25.13 -3.36
N VAL A 292 7.21 24.12 -2.48
CA VAL A 292 6.74 24.30 -1.09
C VAL A 292 7.84 24.88 -0.19
N GLN A 293 9.09 24.49 -0.42
CA GLN A 293 10.22 24.90 0.43
C GLN A 293 10.40 26.41 0.51
N ASN A 294 10.07 27.14 -0.56
CA ASN A 294 10.24 28.59 -0.67
C ASN A 294 8.89 29.34 -0.82
N ALA A 295 7.79 28.69 -0.48
CA ALA A 295 6.46 29.28 -0.63
C ALA A 295 6.24 30.41 0.39
N ALA A 296 5.34 31.34 0.07
CA ALA A 296 4.97 32.42 0.97
C ALA A 296 4.26 31.89 2.24
N LYS A 297 4.33 32.66 3.32
CA LYS A 297 3.66 32.32 4.58
C LYS A 297 2.17 32.10 4.37
N GLY A 298 1.63 30.98 4.91
CA GLY A 298 0.20 30.69 4.91
C GLY A 298 -0.38 30.33 3.53
N THR A 299 0.44 29.80 2.60
CA THR A 299 -0.05 29.48 1.24
C THR A 299 -0.05 28.00 0.90
N VAL A 300 0.60 27.17 1.70
CA VAL A 300 0.83 25.74 1.39
C VAL A 300 -0.18 24.86 2.13
N PRO A 301 -1.01 24.08 1.43
CA PRO A 301 -1.83 23.07 2.08
C PRO A 301 -0.98 21.98 2.74
N LEU A 302 -1.51 21.37 3.80
CA LEU A 302 -0.92 20.22 4.48
C LEU A 302 -1.82 19.02 4.36
N VAL A 303 -1.29 17.90 3.88
CA VAL A 303 -1.96 16.59 3.87
C VAL A 303 -1.27 15.69 4.90
N VAL A 304 -2.02 15.30 5.93
CA VAL A 304 -1.60 14.32 6.93
C VAL A 304 -2.02 12.94 6.45
N ILE A 305 -1.09 12.00 6.43
CA ILE A 305 -1.36 10.62 6.03
C ILE A 305 -1.12 9.68 7.21
N LEU A 306 -1.98 8.67 7.35
CA LEU A 306 -1.94 7.70 8.44
C LEU A 306 -1.92 6.28 7.87
N HIS A 307 -0.86 5.54 8.15
CA HIS A 307 -0.70 4.17 7.65
C HIS A 307 -1.68 3.17 8.28
N GLY A 308 -1.86 2.03 7.62
CA GLY A 308 -2.66 0.90 8.09
C GLY A 308 -2.01 0.15 9.25
N HIS A 309 -2.78 -0.76 9.86
CA HIS A 309 -2.29 -1.57 10.98
C HIS A 309 -1.03 -2.37 10.59
N GLY A 310 0.02 -2.23 11.41
CA GLY A 310 1.28 -2.94 11.22
C GLY A 310 2.11 -2.47 10.02
N ASN A 311 1.69 -1.43 9.32
CA ASN A 311 2.49 -0.75 8.31
C ASN A 311 3.44 0.26 8.97
N ASP A 312 4.09 1.04 8.16
CA ASP A 312 4.97 2.12 8.59
C ASP A 312 4.76 3.37 7.72
N PRO A 313 5.21 4.55 8.18
CA PRO A 313 5.04 5.80 7.44
C PRO A 313 5.66 5.78 6.05
N ARG A 314 6.82 5.14 5.87
CA ARG A 314 7.48 5.09 4.58
C ARG A 314 6.68 4.29 3.56
N THR A 315 6.18 3.13 3.95
CA THR A 315 5.33 2.28 3.08
C THR A 315 4.09 3.02 2.64
N GLN A 316 3.40 3.68 3.56
CA GLN A 316 2.19 4.43 3.26
C GLN A 316 2.48 5.57 2.29
N SER A 317 3.48 6.41 2.58
CA SER A 317 3.85 7.54 1.72
C SER A 317 4.21 7.10 0.30
N GLU A 318 4.96 6.01 0.17
CA GLU A 318 5.42 5.50 -1.12
C GLU A 318 4.32 4.79 -1.92
N THR A 319 3.23 4.38 -1.29
CA THR A 319 2.14 3.61 -1.94
C THR A 319 0.82 4.35 -2.10
N ALA A 320 0.58 5.41 -1.32
CA ALA A 320 -0.68 6.15 -1.35
C ALA A 320 -0.82 7.11 -2.54
N GLY A 321 0.28 7.55 -3.16
CA GLY A 321 0.27 8.45 -4.33
C GLY A 321 0.27 9.95 -3.99
N PHE A 322 0.17 10.32 -2.72
CA PHE A 322 0.14 11.73 -2.32
C PHE A 322 1.49 12.42 -2.42
N VAL A 323 2.60 11.70 -2.31
CA VAL A 323 3.94 12.28 -2.42
C VAL A 323 4.22 12.76 -3.83
N GLU A 324 3.89 11.93 -4.84
CA GLU A 324 4.00 12.32 -6.25
C GLU A 324 3.08 13.49 -6.57
N LEU A 325 1.84 13.42 -6.08
CA LEU A 325 0.85 14.44 -6.29
C LEU A 325 1.23 15.78 -5.62
N ALA A 326 1.88 15.74 -4.47
CA ALA A 326 2.40 16.94 -3.81
C ALA A 326 3.43 17.69 -4.66
N ALA A 327 4.28 16.94 -5.40
CA ALA A 327 5.24 17.55 -6.33
C ALA A 327 4.56 18.22 -7.53
N GLU A 328 3.40 17.73 -7.94
CA GLU A 328 2.61 18.31 -9.04
C GLU A 328 1.81 19.54 -8.58
N GLU A 329 1.15 19.44 -7.44
CA GLU A 329 0.12 20.39 -6.98
C GLU A 329 0.63 21.42 -5.94
N GLY A 330 1.80 21.21 -5.34
CA GLY A 330 2.41 22.19 -4.43
C GLY A 330 1.84 22.17 -3.01
N PHE A 331 1.62 21.01 -2.43
CA PHE A 331 1.28 20.86 -1.02
C PHE A 331 2.36 20.09 -0.24
N MET A 332 2.37 20.19 1.07
CA MET A 332 3.22 19.41 1.97
C MET A 332 2.51 18.13 2.38
N VAL A 333 3.25 17.02 2.43
CA VAL A 333 2.78 15.76 3.00
C VAL A 333 3.52 15.49 4.29
N VAL A 334 2.80 15.04 5.31
CA VAL A 334 3.37 14.46 6.53
C VAL A 334 2.76 13.09 6.79
N GLU A 335 3.62 12.14 7.06
CA GLU A 335 3.23 10.77 7.41
C GLU A 335 3.71 10.47 8.82
N MET A 336 2.81 10.08 9.70
CA MET A 336 3.11 9.89 11.13
C MET A 336 3.20 8.42 11.50
N GLU A 337 4.18 8.05 12.33
CA GLU A 337 4.20 6.78 13.05
C GLU A 337 3.25 6.88 14.24
N TRP A 338 1.97 6.68 13.97
CA TRP A 338 0.91 6.79 14.96
C TRP A 338 0.63 5.48 15.72
N GLN A 339 1.28 4.37 15.30
CA GLN A 339 1.22 3.08 15.98
C GLN A 339 2.56 2.73 16.61
N GLY A 340 2.56 2.04 17.74
CA GLY A 340 3.77 1.46 18.30
C GLY A 340 4.19 0.17 17.59
N SER A 341 5.36 -0.35 17.97
CA SER A 341 5.92 -1.60 17.44
C SER A 341 4.99 -2.82 17.58
N ASN A 342 4.02 -2.75 18.45
CA ASN A 342 2.98 -3.77 18.67
C ASN A 342 1.72 -3.57 17.81
N GLY A 343 1.68 -2.53 16.95
CA GLY A 343 0.53 -2.18 16.12
C GLY A 343 -0.62 -1.49 16.86
N PHE A 344 -0.46 -1.15 18.15
CA PHE A 344 -1.43 -0.36 18.91
C PHE A 344 -1.16 1.13 18.80
N ILE A 345 -2.18 1.95 19.11
CA ILE A 345 -2.07 3.41 19.07
C ILE A 345 -0.96 3.85 20.02
N ALA A 346 0.07 4.48 19.45
CA ALA A 346 1.14 5.11 20.19
C ALA A 346 0.93 6.63 20.30
N MET A 347 0.32 7.21 19.26
CA MET A 347 0.00 8.63 19.16
C MET A 347 -1.52 8.78 19.12
N GLY A 348 -2.13 9.27 20.19
CA GLY A 348 -3.56 9.57 20.23
C GLY A 348 -3.94 10.72 19.29
N LEU A 349 -5.24 11.01 19.19
CA LEU A 349 -5.73 12.12 18.35
C LEU A 349 -5.14 13.47 18.80
N ASP A 350 -4.89 13.67 20.10
CA ASP A 350 -4.24 14.85 20.66
C ASP A 350 -2.75 14.91 20.27
N GLY A 351 -2.08 13.77 20.19
CA GLY A 351 -0.71 13.68 19.71
C GLY A 351 -0.57 14.06 18.24
N ILE A 352 -1.51 13.62 17.40
CA ILE A 352 -1.56 14.04 15.99
C ILE A 352 -1.75 15.56 15.88
N GLU A 353 -2.64 16.15 16.67
CA GLU A 353 -2.83 17.61 16.75
C GLU A 353 -1.56 18.33 17.21
N ALA A 354 -0.85 17.77 18.20
CA ALA A 354 0.42 18.33 18.68
C ALA A 354 1.49 18.33 17.57
N VAL A 355 1.63 17.24 16.80
CA VAL A 355 2.56 17.21 15.66
C VAL A 355 2.19 18.26 14.61
N ILE A 356 0.90 18.40 14.27
CA ILE A 356 0.43 19.45 13.34
C ILE A 356 0.81 20.84 13.87
N SER A 357 0.74 21.08 15.18
CA SER A 357 1.14 22.35 15.79
C SER A 357 2.62 22.60 15.65
N VAL A 358 3.47 21.61 15.92
CA VAL A 358 4.93 21.68 15.69
C VAL A 358 5.25 21.98 14.23
N LEU A 359 4.55 21.33 13.28
CA LEU A 359 4.75 21.57 11.85
C LEU A 359 4.38 23.01 11.45
N LYS A 360 3.30 23.57 11.97
CA LYS A 360 2.92 24.98 11.69
C LYS A 360 3.93 25.98 12.23
N GLU A 361 4.57 25.70 13.36
CA GLU A 361 5.64 26.53 13.89
C GLU A 361 6.92 26.41 13.06
N LYS A 362 7.29 25.19 12.69
CA LYS A 362 8.49 24.90 11.89
C LYS A 362 8.38 25.42 10.45
N TYR A 363 7.18 25.34 9.86
CA TYR A 363 6.91 25.69 8.48
C TYR A 363 5.82 26.78 8.39
N PRO A 364 6.17 28.05 8.56
CA PRO A 364 5.19 29.15 8.55
C PRO A 364 4.46 29.31 7.19
N GLN A 365 4.95 28.67 6.12
CA GLN A 365 4.26 28.62 4.84
C GLN A 365 3.00 27.73 4.86
N ILE A 366 2.81 26.85 5.85
CA ILE A 366 1.60 26.04 5.97
C ILE A 366 0.37 26.94 6.11
N ASP A 367 -0.62 26.70 5.29
CA ASP A 367 -1.94 27.31 5.39
C ASP A 367 -2.79 26.54 6.40
N ALA A 368 -2.95 27.10 7.58
CA ALA A 368 -3.71 26.47 8.66
C ALA A 368 -5.21 26.27 8.30
N SER A 369 -5.72 26.96 7.29
CA SER A 369 -7.10 26.79 6.80
C SER A 369 -7.26 25.56 5.89
N ARG A 370 -6.16 25.05 5.31
CA ARG A 370 -6.15 23.94 4.34
C ARG A 370 -5.33 22.76 4.85
N ILE A 371 -5.79 22.18 5.95
CA ILE A 371 -5.23 20.96 6.53
C ILE A 371 -6.20 19.82 6.26
N TYR A 372 -5.69 18.73 5.71
CA TYR A 372 -6.44 17.55 5.33
C TYR A 372 -5.83 16.30 5.96
N CYS A 373 -6.63 15.24 6.10
CA CYS A 373 -6.15 13.95 6.58
C CYS A 373 -6.66 12.83 5.68
N GLU A 374 -5.78 11.89 5.38
CA GLU A 374 -6.11 10.63 4.70
C GLU A 374 -5.51 9.47 5.48
N GLY A 375 -6.08 8.28 5.37
CA GLY A 375 -5.47 7.09 5.95
C GLY A 375 -5.98 5.80 5.34
N LEU A 376 -5.15 4.75 5.45
CA LEU A 376 -5.46 3.39 5.02
C LEU A 376 -5.94 2.53 6.19
N SER A 377 -7.02 1.76 6.04
CA SER A 377 -7.43 0.72 7.01
C SER A 377 -7.60 1.27 8.43
N ALA A 378 -6.77 0.89 9.39
CA ALA A 378 -6.73 1.46 10.73
C ALA A 378 -6.44 2.97 10.71
N GLY A 379 -5.58 3.44 9.80
CA GLY A 379 -5.36 4.87 9.56
C GLY A 379 -6.60 5.57 9.02
N ALA A 380 -7.40 4.90 8.20
CA ALA A 380 -8.69 5.42 7.74
C ALA A 380 -9.70 5.56 8.90
N MET A 381 -9.76 4.58 9.80
CA MET A 381 -10.59 4.68 11.00
C MET A 381 -10.19 5.88 11.86
N THR A 382 -8.88 6.09 12.02
CA THR A 382 -8.31 7.22 12.77
C THR A 382 -8.59 8.54 12.06
N SER A 383 -8.42 8.62 10.74
CA SER A 383 -8.79 9.79 9.94
C SER A 383 -10.29 10.12 10.05
N ASN A 384 -11.14 9.09 9.97
CA ASN A 384 -12.59 9.25 10.15
C ASN A 384 -12.96 9.85 11.51
N MET A 385 -12.24 9.47 12.57
CA MET A 385 -12.48 10.05 13.89
C MET A 385 -11.92 11.45 14.05
N LEU A 386 -10.75 11.71 13.49
CA LEU A 386 -10.15 13.05 13.47
C LEU A 386 -11.12 14.05 12.84
N GLY A 387 -11.75 13.70 11.72
CA GLY A 387 -12.73 14.57 11.07
C GLY A 387 -13.94 14.91 11.94
N VAL A 388 -14.37 14.03 12.85
CA VAL A 388 -15.45 14.32 13.80
C VAL A 388 -14.93 14.99 15.07
N ARG A 389 -13.92 14.41 15.73
CA ARG A 389 -13.43 14.85 17.04
C ARG A 389 -12.59 16.10 16.96
N LYS A 390 -11.75 16.20 15.96
CA LYS A 390 -10.85 17.34 15.69
C LYS A 390 -11.29 18.15 14.46
N SER A 391 -12.61 18.20 14.24
CA SER A 391 -13.22 18.92 13.10
C SER A 391 -12.78 20.38 12.96
N HIS A 392 -12.32 21.00 14.03
CA HIS A 392 -11.77 22.37 14.01
C HIS A 392 -10.41 22.49 13.31
N LEU A 393 -9.69 21.38 13.11
CA LEU A 393 -8.38 21.36 12.44
C LEU A 393 -8.48 21.08 10.95
N PHE A 394 -9.36 20.15 10.55
CA PHE A 394 -9.38 19.62 9.21
C PHE A 394 -10.50 20.23 8.36
N ALA A 395 -10.16 20.71 7.16
CA ALA A 395 -11.15 21.15 6.17
C ALA A 395 -11.86 19.95 5.52
N ALA A 396 -11.12 18.89 5.23
CA ALA A 396 -11.66 17.63 4.75
C ALA A 396 -10.81 16.44 5.21
N VAL A 397 -11.42 15.25 5.24
CA VAL A 397 -10.73 14.00 5.56
C VAL A 397 -11.14 12.89 4.59
N ALA A 398 -10.27 11.87 4.43
CA ALA A 398 -10.55 10.69 3.62
C ALA A 398 -10.21 9.40 4.37
N GLY A 399 -11.02 8.37 4.13
CA GLY A 399 -10.75 7.02 4.58
C GLY A 399 -10.63 6.06 3.40
N HIS A 400 -9.45 5.43 3.26
CA HIS A 400 -9.19 4.42 2.25
C HIS A 400 -9.23 3.02 2.88
N SER A 401 -10.08 2.15 2.35
CA SER A 401 -10.27 0.78 2.85
C SER A 401 -10.53 0.72 4.36
N GLY A 402 -11.34 1.64 4.89
CA GLY A 402 -11.66 1.70 6.30
C GLY A 402 -12.92 2.51 6.61
N GLY A 403 -13.80 1.90 7.40
CA GLY A 403 -15.02 2.52 7.90
C GLY A 403 -15.03 2.55 9.44
N ILE A 404 -16.20 2.67 10.05
CA ILE A 404 -16.38 2.62 11.51
C ILE A 404 -17.29 1.45 11.86
N PHE A 405 -16.79 0.53 12.67
CA PHE A 405 -17.55 -0.65 13.09
C PHE A 405 -18.73 -0.28 13.99
N SER A 406 -19.81 -1.05 13.91
CA SER A 406 -20.98 -0.91 14.78
C SER A 406 -20.64 -1.19 16.25
N GLY A 407 -21.30 -0.48 17.17
CA GLY A 407 -21.21 -0.72 18.61
C GLY A 407 -20.72 0.48 19.42
N SER A 408 -20.56 0.23 20.73
CA SER A 408 -20.32 1.24 21.76
C SER A 408 -18.85 1.62 22.00
N GLY A 409 -17.92 1.13 21.18
CA GLY A 409 -16.51 1.53 21.28
C GLY A 409 -15.57 0.50 21.93
N LEU A 410 -16.03 -0.70 22.20
CA LEU A 410 -15.18 -1.82 22.64
C LEU A 410 -14.56 -2.59 21.46
N GLY A 411 -14.65 -2.04 20.25
CA GLY A 411 -14.06 -2.61 19.04
C GLY A 411 -12.56 -2.31 18.93
N TYR A 412 -11.99 -2.78 17.85
CA TYR A 412 -10.61 -2.53 17.47
C TYR A 412 -10.31 -1.02 17.51
N TYR A 413 -9.27 -0.62 18.22
CA TYR A 413 -8.91 0.78 18.55
C TYR A 413 -9.91 1.54 19.44
N GLY A 414 -10.87 0.89 20.10
CA GLY A 414 -11.80 1.55 21.00
C GLY A 414 -12.86 2.41 20.31
N TYR A 415 -13.15 2.17 19.03
CA TYR A 415 -13.92 3.07 18.19
C TYR A 415 -15.15 2.41 17.59
N GLY A 416 -16.29 2.64 18.24
CA GLY A 416 -17.58 2.23 17.72
C GLY A 416 -18.32 3.38 17.05
N SER A 417 -19.26 3.03 16.17
CA SER A 417 -20.09 4.01 15.46
C SER A 417 -21.01 4.80 16.36
N GLU A 418 -21.49 4.20 17.48
CA GLU A 418 -22.45 4.85 18.37
C GLU A 418 -21.89 6.11 19.06
N PRO A 419 -20.71 6.07 19.73
CA PRO A 419 -20.13 7.27 20.31
C PRO A 419 -19.85 8.35 19.28
N LEU A 420 -19.31 7.96 18.12
CA LEU A 420 -18.96 8.91 17.07
C LEU A 420 -20.21 9.54 16.43
N MET A 421 -21.28 8.79 16.29
CA MET A 421 -22.59 9.31 15.84
C MET A 421 -23.16 10.31 16.85
N ASN A 422 -23.08 10.02 18.16
CA ASN A 422 -23.54 10.94 19.20
C ASN A 422 -22.75 12.26 19.18
N GLU A 423 -21.44 12.18 18.98
CA GLU A 423 -20.59 13.37 18.80
C GLU A 423 -20.96 14.14 17.54
N ALA A 424 -21.24 13.47 16.42
CA ALA A 424 -21.70 14.07 15.19
C ALA A 424 -23.06 14.78 15.35
N ILE A 425 -24.00 14.19 16.10
CA ILE A 425 -25.29 14.80 16.43
C ILE A 425 -25.09 16.08 17.24
N GLN A 426 -24.21 16.06 18.25
CA GLN A 426 -23.90 17.24 19.06
C GLN A 426 -23.27 18.38 18.27
N LYS A 427 -22.50 18.07 17.23
CA LYS A 427 -21.81 19.04 16.35
C LYS A 427 -22.64 19.46 15.14
N ARG A 428 -23.76 18.80 14.88
CA ARG A 428 -24.63 19.05 13.73
C ARG A 428 -25.03 20.53 13.63
N GLY A 429 -24.78 21.11 12.44
CA GLY A 429 -25.08 22.51 12.16
C GLY A 429 -24.07 23.53 12.72
N TYR A 430 -23.09 23.09 13.53
CA TYR A 430 -22.04 23.96 14.05
C TYR A 430 -20.71 23.82 13.30
N VAL A 431 -20.37 22.59 12.88
CA VAL A 431 -19.15 22.28 12.16
C VAL A 431 -19.46 21.37 10.99
N GLU A 432 -18.95 21.71 9.83
CA GLU A 432 -19.01 20.87 8.62
C GLU A 432 -17.60 20.38 8.28
N VAL A 433 -17.49 19.19 7.69
CA VAL A 433 -16.21 18.61 7.25
C VAL A 433 -16.42 17.88 5.93
N GLY A 434 -15.62 18.19 4.90
CA GLY A 434 -15.61 17.41 3.67
C GLY A 434 -15.16 15.98 3.95
N TYR A 435 -15.84 14.99 3.37
CA TYR A 435 -15.51 13.59 3.58
C TYR A 435 -15.36 12.83 2.25
N CYS A 436 -14.25 12.09 2.10
CA CYS A 436 -14.06 11.20 0.96
C CYS A 436 -13.88 9.75 1.46
N SER A 437 -14.64 8.81 0.89
CA SER A 437 -14.53 7.38 1.18
C SER A 437 -14.01 6.64 -0.04
N VAL A 438 -12.95 5.87 0.14
CA VAL A 438 -12.37 5.03 -0.92
C VAL A 438 -12.32 3.59 -0.47
N ALA A 439 -12.74 2.65 -1.30
CA ALA A 439 -12.69 1.23 -0.98
C ALA A 439 -12.56 0.34 -2.21
N GLY A 440 -11.88 -0.80 -2.09
CA GLY A 440 -11.93 -1.86 -3.10
C GLY A 440 -13.23 -2.67 -3.00
N THR A 441 -13.89 -2.96 -4.13
CA THR A 441 -15.15 -3.74 -4.11
C THR A 441 -14.95 -5.20 -3.69
N HIS A 442 -13.71 -5.69 -3.70
CA HIS A 442 -13.29 -7.02 -3.25
C HIS A 442 -12.43 -6.96 -1.97
N ASP A 443 -12.61 -5.88 -1.19
CA ASP A 443 -12.02 -5.79 0.14
C ASP A 443 -12.71 -6.77 1.09
N ASP A 444 -11.99 -7.82 1.50
CA ASP A 444 -12.48 -8.83 2.44
C ASP A 444 -12.02 -8.59 3.90
N VAL A 445 -11.10 -7.65 4.11
CA VAL A 445 -10.66 -7.26 5.47
C VAL A 445 -11.72 -6.36 6.09
N ILE A 446 -12.08 -5.28 5.38
CA ILE A 446 -13.22 -4.43 5.70
C ILE A 446 -14.20 -4.57 4.54
N ARG A 447 -15.05 -5.57 4.64
CA ARG A 447 -15.93 -6.00 3.55
C ARG A 447 -16.72 -4.84 2.97
N TYR A 448 -16.56 -4.64 1.65
CA TYR A 448 -17.32 -3.63 0.92
C TYR A 448 -18.82 -3.95 0.95
N LEU A 449 -19.64 -2.92 0.77
CA LEU A 449 -21.10 -2.99 0.72
C LEU A 449 -21.58 -3.96 -0.36
N ARG A 450 -22.54 -4.82 0.03
CA ARG A 450 -23.25 -5.77 -0.83
C ARG A 450 -24.69 -5.94 -0.33
N PRO A 451 -25.60 -6.49 -1.14
CA PRO A 451 -26.99 -6.73 -0.70
C PRO A 451 -27.13 -7.57 0.57
N ASP A 452 -26.18 -8.45 0.85
CA ASP A 452 -26.19 -9.38 1.99
C ASP A 452 -25.46 -8.87 3.25
N ASN A 453 -24.78 -7.71 3.19
CA ASN A 453 -23.94 -7.24 4.30
C ASN A 453 -24.04 -5.74 4.63
N TRP A 454 -24.97 -5.00 4.04
CA TRP A 454 -25.01 -3.55 4.21
C TRP A 454 -25.48 -3.09 5.59
N GLN A 455 -26.30 -3.89 6.27
CA GLN A 455 -26.78 -3.55 7.63
C GLN A 455 -25.62 -3.57 8.63
N GLY A 456 -25.37 -2.42 9.24
CA GLY A 456 -24.24 -2.24 10.16
C GLY A 456 -22.86 -2.27 9.49
N ASN A 457 -22.80 -2.16 8.17
CA ASN A 457 -21.55 -2.14 7.43
C ASN A 457 -20.71 -0.92 7.82
N PRO A 458 -19.38 -1.08 8.05
CA PRO A 458 -18.50 0.00 8.49
C PRO A 458 -18.46 1.22 7.57
N TYR A 459 -18.57 1.03 6.26
CA TYR A 459 -18.62 2.14 5.29
C TYR A 459 -19.93 2.93 5.42
N LEU A 460 -21.06 2.25 5.46
CA LEU A 460 -22.37 2.92 5.63
C LEU A 460 -22.45 3.66 6.98
N ASN A 461 -21.88 3.11 8.03
CA ASN A 461 -21.83 3.78 9.33
C ASN A 461 -21.10 5.12 9.24
N VAL A 462 -19.92 5.14 8.64
CA VAL A 462 -19.15 6.38 8.53
C VAL A 462 -19.80 7.39 7.58
N TRP A 463 -20.43 6.94 6.49
CA TRP A 463 -21.17 7.83 5.59
C TRP A 463 -22.32 8.53 6.33
N ARG A 464 -23.11 7.79 7.11
CA ARG A 464 -24.19 8.33 7.95
C ARG A 464 -23.69 9.31 9.01
N ILE A 465 -22.52 9.03 9.62
CA ILE A 465 -21.88 9.93 10.58
C ILE A 465 -21.54 11.27 9.91
N TYR A 466 -20.95 11.23 8.71
CA TYR A 466 -20.60 12.46 7.97
C TYR A 466 -21.81 13.19 7.38
N GLN A 467 -22.84 12.48 6.98
CA GLN A 467 -24.13 13.12 6.63
C GLN A 467 -24.70 13.84 7.87
N THR A 468 -24.63 13.22 9.04
CA THR A 468 -25.15 13.79 10.29
C THR A 468 -24.40 15.07 10.70
N ILE A 469 -23.06 15.03 10.79
CA ILE A 469 -22.28 16.22 11.20
C ILE A 469 -22.43 17.37 10.20
N ASN A 470 -22.58 17.06 8.92
CA ASN A 470 -22.75 18.01 7.84
C ASN A 470 -24.21 18.52 7.69
N ASP A 471 -25.10 18.12 8.61
CA ASP A 471 -26.52 18.48 8.56
C ASP A 471 -27.17 18.18 7.19
N MET A 472 -26.95 16.97 6.72
CA MET A 472 -27.51 16.42 5.48
C MET A 472 -28.60 15.39 5.80
N GLU A 473 -29.40 15.04 4.80
CA GLU A 473 -30.29 13.88 4.89
C GLU A 473 -29.46 12.60 5.03
N VAL A 474 -29.80 11.79 6.03
CA VAL A 474 -29.07 10.56 6.32
C VAL A 474 -29.61 9.42 5.47
N THR A 475 -28.73 8.75 4.74
CA THR A 475 -29.07 7.59 3.89
C THR A 475 -29.80 6.51 4.72
N GLY A 476 -30.98 6.13 4.26
CA GLY A 476 -31.80 5.06 4.83
C GLY A 476 -31.32 3.67 4.43
N ASP A 477 -32.28 2.80 4.13
CA ASP A 477 -32.01 1.46 3.61
C ASP A 477 -31.45 1.51 2.20
N LEU A 478 -30.53 0.59 1.88
CA LEU A 478 -29.89 0.52 0.58
C LEU A 478 -30.72 -0.30 -0.41
N ASP A 479 -30.81 0.16 -1.65
CA ASP A 479 -31.37 -0.56 -2.78
C ASP A 479 -30.36 -0.66 -3.92
N PHE A 480 -29.77 -1.81 -4.06
CA PHE A 480 -28.75 -2.08 -5.10
C PHE A 480 -29.32 -2.17 -6.53
N ASN A 481 -30.66 -2.08 -6.71
CA ASN A 481 -31.26 -1.86 -8.01
C ASN A 481 -31.17 -0.38 -8.44
N VAL A 482 -31.09 0.56 -7.48
CA VAL A 482 -30.90 1.99 -7.74
C VAL A 482 -29.46 2.30 -8.13
N ASP A 483 -28.50 1.76 -7.39
CA ASP A 483 -27.08 1.83 -7.72
C ASP A 483 -26.40 0.52 -7.27
N PRO A 484 -25.85 -0.28 -8.19
CA PRO A 484 -25.28 -1.59 -7.87
C PRO A 484 -24.02 -1.51 -7.02
N THR A 485 -23.37 -0.36 -6.95
CA THR A 485 -22.12 -0.15 -6.20
C THR A 485 -22.38 0.45 -4.82
N PHE A 486 -23.23 1.47 -4.74
CA PHE A 486 -23.42 2.25 -3.51
C PHE A 486 -24.76 1.99 -2.82
N GLY A 487 -25.74 1.43 -3.54
CA GLY A 487 -27.05 1.10 -2.99
C GLY A 487 -27.99 2.28 -2.84
N PHE A 488 -27.65 3.47 -3.32
CA PHE A 488 -28.50 4.66 -3.32
C PHE A 488 -28.06 5.68 -4.37
N LYS A 489 -28.93 6.63 -4.68
CA LYS A 489 -28.66 7.63 -5.73
C LYS A 489 -27.61 8.65 -5.30
N LEU A 490 -26.60 8.83 -6.15
CA LEU A 490 -25.55 9.83 -6.03
C LEU A 490 -25.61 10.82 -7.20
N GLN A 491 -25.15 12.04 -6.96
CA GLN A 491 -24.86 13.02 -8.00
C GLN A 491 -23.48 12.74 -8.60
N ASP A 492 -23.20 13.30 -9.77
CA ASP A 492 -21.93 13.19 -10.51
C ASP A 492 -21.45 11.75 -10.68
N ARG A 493 -22.40 10.83 -10.77
CA ARG A 493 -22.13 9.40 -10.89
C ARG A 493 -21.43 9.09 -12.20
N ARG A 494 -20.22 8.55 -12.12
CA ARG A 494 -19.41 8.17 -13.29
C ARG A 494 -18.43 7.06 -12.98
N GLN A 495 -18.01 6.34 -14.01
CA GLN A 495 -16.90 5.42 -13.98
C GLN A 495 -15.63 6.15 -14.47
N ILE A 496 -14.52 5.92 -13.79
CA ILE A 496 -13.22 6.49 -14.10
C ILE A 496 -12.27 5.36 -14.47
N HIS A 497 -11.57 5.52 -15.59
CA HIS A 497 -10.59 4.58 -16.09
C HIS A 497 -9.18 5.06 -15.77
N THR A 498 -8.29 4.17 -15.35
CA THR A 498 -6.87 4.52 -15.12
C THR A 498 -6.11 4.68 -16.44
N GLY A 499 -6.64 4.12 -17.51
CA GLY A 499 -6.02 4.17 -18.85
C GLY A 499 -4.78 3.29 -19.00
N LYS A 500 -4.48 2.45 -18.01
CA LYS A 500 -3.39 1.48 -18.07
C LYS A 500 -3.87 0.11 -18.54
N SER A 501 -2.91 -0.78 -18.82
CA SER A 501 -3.18 -2.10 -19.42
C SER A 501 -4.16 -2.96 -18.65
N GLU A 502 -4.16 -2.86 -17.35
CA GLU A 502 -5.03 -3.62 -16.45
C GLU A 502 -6.41 -2.97 -16.28
N ASP A 503 -6.54 -1.73 -16.71
CA ASP A 503 -7.73 -0.88 -16.63
C ASP A 503 -8.57 -1.11 -15.37
N ILE A 504 -7.92 -0.92 -14.22
CA ILE A 504 -8.62 -0.91 -12.94
C ILE A 504 -9.51 0.33 -12.92
N THR A 505 -10.83 0.12 -12.90
CA THR A 505 -11.80 1.22 -12.94
C THR A 505 -12.25 1.61 -11.55
N MET A 506 -12.68 2.85 -11.39
CA MET A 506 -13.26 3.37 -10.16
C MET A 506 -14.67 3.88 -10.43
N GLU A 507 -15.61 3.49 -9.58
CA GLU A 507 -16.93 4.07 -9.52
C GLU A 507 -16.89 5.31 -8.62
N PHE A 508 -17.39 6.42 -9.11
CA PHE A 508 -17.36 7.71 -8.42
C PHE A 508 -18.78 8.26 -8.27
N GLY A 509 -19.06 8.91 -7.15
CA GLY A 509 -20.28 9.67 -6.93
C GLY A 509 -20.16 10.60 -5.73
N GLN A 510 -21.06 11.59 -5.65
CA GLN A 510 -21.04 12.63 -4.62
C GLN A 510 -22.41 12.86 -3.99
N LEU A 511 -22.41 13.31 -2.73
CA LEU A 511 -23.58 13.84 -2.04
C LEU A 511 -23.38 15.32 -1.75
N TYR A 512 -24.37 16.12 -2.08
CA TYR A 512 -24.33 17.57 -1.98
C TYR A 512 -25.16 18.11 -0.82
N LYS A 513 -24.67 19.16 -0.18
CA LYS A 513 -25.45 20.08 0.64
C LYS A 513 -25.54 21.44 -0.09
N GLY A 514 -26.71 21.73 -0.65
CA GLY A 514 -26.82 22.85 -1.60
C GLY A 514 -25.94 22.61 -2.83
N ASN A 515 -25.00 23.51 -3.11
CA ASN A 515 -24.03 23.39 -4.21
C ASN A 515 -22.67 22.80 -3.79
N LYS A 516 -22.51 22.42 -2.50
CA LYS A 516 -21.24 21.87 -1.99
C LYS A 516 -21.25 20.34 -2.02
N PRO A 517 -20.31 19.68 -2.71
CA PRO A 517 -20.15 18.22 -2.70
C PRO A 517 -19.50 17.77 -1.37
N MET A 518 -20.30 17.64 -0.31
CA MET A 518 -19.80 17.40 1.03
C MET A 518 -19.25 15.99 1.24
N ILE A 519 -19.74 15.01 0.49
CA ILE A 519 -19.29 13.62 0.58
C ILE A 519 -18.95 13.11 -0.82
N CYS A 520 -17.78 12.54 -0.97
CA CYS A 520 -17.28 11.88 -2.17
C CYS A 520 -17.13 10.38 -1.89
N LEU A 521 -17.69 9.53 -2.73
CA LEU A 521 -17.59 8.07 -2.63
C LEU A 521 -16.88 7.50 -3.84
N ILE A 522 -15.89 6.66 -3.61
CA ILE A 522 -15.06 6.02 -4.63
C ILE A 522 -14.99 4.52 -4.34
N ALA A 523 -15.41 3.70 -5.29
CA ALA A 523 -15.26 2.26 -5.21
C ALA A 523 -14.35 1.76 -6.34
N ILE A 524 -13.25 1.10 -5.98
CA ILE A 524 -12.27 0.58 -6.93
C ILE A 524 -12.69 -0.82 -7.34
N ASN A 525 -13.06 -1.00 -8.60
CA ASN A 525 -13.60 -2.26 -9.10
C ASN A 525 -12.56 -3.39 -9.05
N ASN A 526 -12.98 -4.55 -8.54
CA ASN A 526 -12.17 -5.77 -8.44
C ASN A 526 -10.85 -5.57 -7.69
N TYR A 527 -10.80 -4.62 -6.75
CA TYR A 527 -9.63 -4.29 -5.96
C TYR A 527 -9.81 -4.71 -4.50
N GLY A 528 -8.72 -5.14 -3.88
CA GLY A 528 -8.71 -5.61 -2.49
C GLY A 528 -8.37 -4.52 -1.48
N HIS A 529 -7.89 -4.94 -0.32
CA HIS A 529 -7.56 -4.07 0.82
C HIS A 529 -6.15 -3.49 0.68
N TRP A 530 -6.00 -2.40 -0.07
CA TRP A 530 -4.70 -1.73 -0.25
C TRP A 530 -4.83 -0.32 -0.82
N ASN A 531 -3.75 0.48 -0.70
CA ASN A 531 -3.62 1.77 -1.35
C ASN A 531 -3.74 1.67 -2.88
N PHE A 532 -4.34 2.69 -3.49
CA PHE A 532 -4.46 2.79 -4.94
C PHE A 532 -4.09 4.20 -5.38
N LYS A 533 -2.87 4.39 -5.91
CA LYS A 533 -2.31 5.71 -6.25
C LYS A 533 -3.25 6.60 -7.09
N PRO A 534 -3.96 6.09 -8.11
CA PRO A 534 -4.88 6.93 -8.88
C PRO A 534 -6.01 7.56 -8.05
N ALA A 535 -6.39 6.94 -6.91
CA ALA A 535 -7.40 7.52 -6.03
C ALA A 535 -6.92 8.81 -5.34
N ALA A 536 -5.61 8.98 -5.12
CA ALA A 536 -5.06 10.20 -4.52
C ALA A 536 -5.43 11.47 -5.31
N ARG A 537 -5.44 11.39 -6.66
CA ARG A 537 -5.88 12.51 -7.51
C ARG A 537 -7.33 12.88 -7.24
N LEU A 538 -8.22 11.91 -7.13
CA LEU A 538 -9.64 12.16 -6.88
C LEU A 538 -9.89 12.70 -5.46
N ILE A 539 -9.13 12.20 -4.48
CA ILE A 539 -9.19 12.70 -3.10
C ILE A 539 -8.68 14.15 -3.06
N TRP A 540 -7.57 14.45 -3.73
CA TRP A 540 -7.03 15.80 -3.78
C TRP A 540 -7.96 16.77 -4.53
N ASP A 541 -8.50 16.36 -5.67
CA ASP A 541 -9.46 17.16 -6.43
C ASP A 541 -10.72 17.48 -5.61
N PHE A 542 -11.09 16.59 -4.68
CA PHE A 542 -12.13 16.89 -3.70
C PHE A 542 -11.62 17.80 -2.58
N PHE A 543 -10.45 17.53 -1.98
CA PHE A 543 -9.91 18.27 -0.85
C PHE A 543 -9.65 19.74 -1.14
N ARG A 544 -8.99 20.05 -2.25
CA ARG A 544 -8.46 21.36 -2.58
C ARG A 544 -9.52 22.48 -2.63
N HIS A 545 -10.78 22.11 -2.76
CA HIS A 545 -11.91 23.05 -2.77
C HIS A 545 -12.37 23.48 -1.38
N PHE A 546 -11.91 22.79 -0.32
CA PHE A 546 -12.31 23.08 1.05
C PHE A 546 -11.24 23.86 1.79
N SER A 547 -11.68 24.84 2.57
CA SER A 547 -10.84 25.51 3.57
C SER A 547 -11.65 25.81 4.82
N ARG A 548 -10.99 25.86 5.97
CA ARG A 548 -11.63 26.18 7.25
C ARG A 548 -11.33 27.60 7.65
N ASP A 549 -12.35 28.39 7.87
CA ASP A 549 -12.20 29.71 8.50
C ASP A 549 -11.63 29.53 9.92
N MET A 550 -10.48 30.13 10.19
CA MET A 550 -9.76 29.91 11.45
C MET A 550 -10.37 30.60 12.64
N GLU A 551 -11.21 31.62 12.43
CA GLU A 551 -11.92 32.35 13.49
C GLU A 551 -13.28 31.73 13.77
N THR A 552 -14.11 31.61 12.74
CA THR A 552 -15.49 31.13 12.86
C THR A 552 -15.62 29.62 12.87
N LYS A 553 -14.57 28.91 12.45
CA LYS A 553 -14.53 27.44 12.24
C LYS A 553 -15.50 26.94 11.17
N LYS A 554 -16.09 27.81 10.38
CA LYS A 554 -16.95 27.45 9.25
C LYS A 554 -16.13 26.84 8.12
N LEU A 555 -16.76 25.90 7.39
CA LEU A 555 -16.19 25.29 6.19
C LEU A 555 -16.53 26.15 4.97
N ASN A 556 -15.50 26.61 4.27
CA ASN A 556 -15.62 27.29 2.98
C ASN A 556 -15.44 26.26 1.86
N TYR A 557 -16.13 26.49 0.76
CA TYR A 557 -15.99 25.74 -0.48
C TYR A 557 -15.80 26.73 -1.62
N THR A 558 -14.79 26.47 -2.45
CA THR A 558 -14.47 27.26 -3.66
C THR A 558 -14.45 26.32 -4.85
N GLU A 559 -15.25 26.61 -5.90
CA GLU A 559 -15.30 25.83 -7.15
C GLU A 559 -13.98 25.87 -7.93
#